data_d5ad0bdc6bd2244b0053cbae6e05326e
#
_entry.id   d5ad0bdc6bd2244b0053cbae6e05326e
#
_cell.length_a   1.000
_cell.length_b   1.000
_cell.length_c   1.000
_cell.angle_alpha   90.00
_cell.angle_beta   90.00
_cell.angle_gamma   90.00
#
_symmetry.space_group_name_H-M   'P 1'
#
loop_
_entity.id
_entity.type
_entity.pdbx_description
1 polymer ?
#
loop_
_entity_poly.entity_id
_entity_poly.type
_entity_poly.pdbx_seq_one_letter_code
_entity_poly.pdbx_strand_id
1 'polypeptide(L)'
;MKAVIQRVSKASVSVDGQVVSSIGNGLCVLIGIKRDDVAADVKYIVRKILNTKVFDDGKGKRWGASVADKKYEILCVSQFTLYHVLKGNKLDFHRAMPAQESEPFYMNFLAELRREYVPELVKDDAD
;
A
#
# COMPACT_ATOMS: atom_id res chain seq x y z
N MET A 1 0.17 9.34 6.76
CA MET A 1 -0.16 8.30 5.73
C MET A 1 -1.17 7.32 6.29
N LYS A 2 -1.98 6.80 5.41
CA LYS A 2 -2.89 5.68 5.70
C LYS A 2 -2.60 4.55 4.75
N ALA A 3 -2.67 3.33 5.27
CA ALA A 3 -2.61 2.13 4.45
C ALA A 3 -3.81 1.26 4.77
N VAL A 4 -4.54 0.86 3.74
CA VAL A 4 -5.56 -0.17 3.86
C VAL A 4 -4.94 -1.45 3.33
N ILE A 5 -4.75 -2.42 4.21
CA ILE A 5 -4.03 -3.65 3.92
C ILE A 5 -5.03 -4.78 3.80
N GLN A 6 -5.05 -5.41 2.63
CA GLN A 6 -5.93 -6.55 2.38
C GLN A 6 -5.13 -7.76 1.96
N ARG A 7 -5.30 -8.86 2.67
CA ARG A 7 -4.74 -10.15 2.29
C ARG A 7 -5.49 -10.67 1.06
N VAL A 8 -4.74 -11.09 0.05
CA VAL A 8 -5.32 -11.57 -1.22
C VAL A 8 -4.66 -12.87 -1.66
N SER A 9 -5.40 -13.68 -2.41
CA SER A 9 -4.83 -14.83 -3.13
C SER A 9 -4.33 -14.39 -4.51
N LYS A 10 -4.88 -13.31 -5.05
CA LYS A 10 -4.42 -12.64 -6.27
C LYS A 10 -5.03 -11.25 -6.31
N ALA A 11 -4.33 -10.34 -6.97
CA ALA A 11 -4.82 -8.99 -7.22
C ALA A 11 -4.18 -8.45 -8.50
N SER A 12 -4.85 -7.53 -9.14
CA SER A 12 -4.31 -6.89 -10.34
C SER A 12 -4.84 -5.47 -10.47
N VAL A 13 -4.11 -4.66 -11.23
CA VAL A 13 -4.52 -3.32 -11.63
C VAL A 13 -4.61 -3.30 -13.15
N SER A 14 -5.73 -2.82 -13.66
CA SER A 14 -5.95 -2.68 -15.09
C SER A 14 -6.23 -1.22 -15.44
N VAL A 15 -5.73 -0.77 -16.59
CA VAL A 15 -5.99 0.57 -17.12
C VAL A 15 -6.45 0.38 -18.57
N ASP A 16 -7.62 0.92 -18.90
CA ASP A 16 -8.22 0.80 -20.25
C ASP A 16 -8.27 -0.65 -20.75
N GLY A 17 -8.62 -1.58 -19.86
CA GLY A 17 -8.74 -3.00 -20.21
C GLY A 17 -7.42 -3.77 -20.25
N GLN A 18 -6.30 -3.10 -19.99
CA GLN A 18 -4.97 -3.71 -19.99
C GLN A 18 -4.49 -3.90 -18.55
N VAL A 19 -4.03 -5.11 -18.22
CA VAL A 19 -3.45 -5.37 -16.90
C VAL A 19 -2.03 -4.77 -16.87
N VAL A 20 -1.81 -3.82 -15.96
CA VAL A 20 -0.50 -3.17 -15.79
C VAL A 20 0.34 -3.80 -14.70
N SER A 21 -0.31 -4.42 -13.71
CA SER A 21 0.37 -5.15 -12.62
C SER A 21 -0.53 -6.26 -12.11
N SER A 22 0.07 -7.36 -11.68
CA SER A 22 -0.66 -8.44 -11.01
C SER A 22 0.24 -9.14 -10.01
N ILE A 23 -0.38 -9.70 -8.98
CA ILE A 23 0.30 -10.51 -7.95
C ILE A 23 -0.51 -11.77 -7.67
N GLY A 24 0.16 -12.78 -7.12
CA GLY A 24 -0.47 -13.95 -6.53
C GLY A 24 -0.77 -13.72 -5.05
N ASN A 25 -0.50 -14.71 -4.21
CA ASN A 25 -0.71 -14.57 -2.77
C ASN A 25 0.08 -13.39 -2.21
N GLY A 26 -0.57 -12.57 -1.42
CA GLY A 26 0.10 -11.42 -0.84
C GLY A 26 -0.85 -10.38 -0.29
N LEU A 27 -0.44 -9.13 -0.39
CA LEU A 27 -1.20 -7.98 0.09
C LEU A 27 -1.54 -7.05 -1.06
N CYS A 28 -2.78 -6.59 -1.08
CA CYS A 28 -3.18 -5.40 -1.84
C CYS A 28 -3.24 -4.25 -0.84
N VAL A 29 -2.46 -3.20 -1.07
CA VAL A 29 -2.31 -2.10 -0.13
C VAL A 29 -2.70 -0.80 -0.81
N LEU A 30 -3.75 -0.16 -0.30
CA LEU A 30 -4.16 1.17 -0.75
C LEU A 30 -3.43 2.20 0.11
N ILE A 31 -2.76 3.15 -0.52
CA ILE A 31 -1.94 4.15 0.17
C ILE A 31 -2.57 5.53 0.01
N GLY A 32 -2.88 6.17 1.14
CA GLY A 32 -3.28 7.56 1.19
C GLY A 32 -2.15 8.40 1.79
N ILE A 33 -1.90 9.56 1.19
CA ILE A 33 -0.85 10.47 1.63
C ILE A 33 -1.49 11.76 2.11
N LYS A 34 -1.18 12.13 3.35
CA LYS A 34 -1.69 13.35 3.98
C LYS A 34 -0.77 14.51 3.64
N ARG A 35 -1.35 15.71 3.57
CA ARG A 35 -0.66 16.95 3.17
C ARG A 35 0.66 17.20 3.91
N ASP A 36 0.71 16.87 5.21
CA ASP A 36 1.88 17.13 6.07
C ASP A 36 2.71 15.87 6.36
N ASP A 37 2.56 14.81 5.57
CA ASP A 37 3.38 13.61 5.73
C ASP A 37 4.84 13.89 5.40
N VAL A 38 5.72 13.23 6.17
CA VAL A 38 7.17 13.38 6.04
C VAL A 38 7.83 12.00 5.97
N ALA A 39 9.15 11.97 5.77
CA ALA A 39 9.91 10.72 5.61
C ALA A 39 9.74 9.74 6.76
N ALA A 40 9.58 10.24 8.00
CA ALA A 40 9.36 9.38 9.17
C ALA A 40 8.06 8.60 9.04
N ASP A 41 7.02 9.19 8.43
CA ASP A 41 5.74 8.53 8.20
C ASP A 41 5.89 7.38 7.19
N VAL A 42 6.69 7.58 6.16
CA VAL A 42 6.99 6.55 5.17
C VAL A 42 7.66 5.36 5.85
N LYS A 43 8.68 5.59 6.66
CA LYS A 43 9.39 4.51 7.36
C LYS A 43 8.46 3.72 8.28
N TYR A 44 7.57 4.41 8.97
CA TYR A 44 6.61 3.78 9.88
C TYR A 44 5.66 2.87 9.09
N ILE A 45 5.05 3.37 8.03
CA ILE A 45 4.09 2.62 7.21
C ILE A 45 4.76 1.40 6.56
N VAL A 46 5.96 1.57 6.03
CA VAL A 46 6.71 0.48 5.41
C VAL A 46 6.93 -0.66 6.41
N ARG A 47 7.38 -0.33 7.63
CA ARG A 47 7.57 -1.36 8.66
C ARG A 47 6.26 -2.06 9.00
N LYS A 48 5.15 -1.31 9.09
CA LYS A 48 3.85 -1.90 9.42
C LYS A 48 3.34 -2.81 8.30
N ILE A 49 3.51 -2.42 7.04
CA ILE A 49 3.12 -3.27 5.91
C ILE A 49 3.89 -4.59 5.96
N LEU A 50 5.20 -4.53 6.18
CA LEU A 50 6.06 -5.72 6.14
C LEU A 50 5.88 -6.64 7.34
N ASN A 51 5.51 -6.11 8.49
CA ASN A 51 5.54 -6.87 9.74
C ASN A 51 4.17 -7.16 10.35
N THR A 52 3.09 -6.58 9.83
CA THR A 52 1.74 -6.84 10.36
C THR A 52 1.35 -8.29 10.03
N LYS A 53 0.93 -9.02 11.05
CA LYS A 53 0.66 -10.46 10.93
C LYS A 53 -0.78 -10.70 10.52
N VAL A 54 -1.00 -10.80 9.21
CA VAL A 54 -2.32 -11.01 8.62
C VAL A 54 -2.47 -12.37 7.93
N PHE A 55 -1.42 -13.19 7.98
CA PHE A 55 -1.43 -14.52 7.37
C PHE A 55 -1.39 -15.61 8.43
N ASP A 56 -1.89 -16.79 8.06
CA ASP A 56 -1.74 -18.01 8.82
C ASP A 56 -0.25 -18.42 8.85
N ASP A 57 0.26 -18.83 10.00
CA ASP A 57 1.66 -19.22 10.12
C ASP A 57 1.93 -20.69 9.68
N GLY A 58 0.89 -21.41 9.27
CA GLY A 58 1.00 -22.81 8.89
C GLY A 58 1.16 -23.76 10.08
N LYS A 59 1.14 -23.22 11.30
CA LYS A 59 1.33 -24.00 12.54
C LYS A 59 0.13 -23.88 13.48
N GLY A 60 -1.02 -23.49 12.93
CA GLY A 60 -2.27 -23.39 13.68
C GLY A 60 -2.63 -21.99 14.17
N LYS A 61 -1.78 -20.98 13.94
CA LYS A 61 -2.06 -19.62 14.36
C LYS A 61 -2.47 -18.77 13.15
N ARG A 62 -3.73 -18.32 13.13
CA ARG A 62 -4.31 -17.59 11.98
C ARG A 62 -3.66 -16.24 11.71
N TRP A 63 -3.42 -15.45 12.73
CA TRP A 63 -2.81 -14.12 12.58
C TRP A 63 -1.36 -14.21 13.08
N GLY A 64 -0.60 -15.15 12.51
CA GLY A 64 0.70 -15.54 13.01
C GLY A 64 1.89 -15.18 12.13
N ALA A 65 1.67 -14.77 10.88
CA ALA A 65 2.76 -14.48 9.96
C ALA A 65 2.51 -13.20 9.17
N SER A 66 3.58 -12.47 8.85
CA SER A 66 3.56 -11.28 8.03
C SER A 66 3.80 -11.63 6.56
N VAL A 67 3.63 -10.66 5.66
CA VAL A 67 3.98 -10.81 4.25
C VAL A 67 5.47 -11.12 4.10
N ALA A 68 6.31 -10.50 4.93
CA ALA A 68 7.75 -10.75 4.90
C ALA A 68 8.09 -12.17 5.35
N ASP A 69 7.41 -12.69 6.37
CA ASP A 69 7.60 -14.07 6.82
C ASP A 69 7.29 -15.07 5.71
N LYS A 70 6.25 -14.81 4.94
CA LYS A 70 5.78 -15.68 3.86
C LYS A 70 6.50 -15.45 2.54
N LYS A 71 7.24 -14.37 2.40
CA LYS A 71 7.87 -13.96 1.13
C LYS A 71 6.85 -13.83 0.01
N TYR A 72 5.68 -13.30 0.34
CA TYR A 72 4.60 -13.05 -0.61
C TYR A 72 4.74 -11.69 -1.28
N GLU A 73 3.93 -11.46 -2.30
CA GLU A 73 3.97 -10.24 -3.09
C GLU A 73 3.14 -9.12 -2.47
N ILE A 74 3.45 -7.89 -2.84
CA ILE A 74 2.71 -6.71 -2.41
C ILE A 74 2.35 -5.91 -3.64
N LEU A 75 1.06 -5.58 -3.78
CA LEU A 75 0.57 -4.67 -4.83
C LEU A 75 0.11 -3.39 -4.16
N CYS A 76 0.80 -2.29 -4.46
CA CYS A 76 0.47 -0.97 -3.92
C CYS A 76 -0.33 -0.16 -4.92
N VAL A 77 -1.37 0.51 -4.43
CA VAL A 77 -2.22 1.39 -5.22
C VAL A 77 -2.36 2.72 -4.48
N SER A 78 -2.07 3.82 -5.15
CA SER A 78 -2.26 5.15 -4.60
C SER A 78 -3.74 5.50 -4.58
N GLN A 79 -4.25 5.99 -3.43
CA GLN A 79 -5.67 6.28 -3.25
C GLN A 79 -5.85 7.54 -2.40
N PHE A 80 -5.88 8.71 -3.03
CA PHE A 80 -5.97 9.99 -2.32
C PHE A 80 -7.28 10.13 -1.54
N THR A 81 -8.35 9.47 -1.98
CA THR A 81 -9.67 9.53 -1.33
C THR A 81 -9.69 8.96 0.09
N LEU A 82 -8.64 8.26 0.51
CA LEU A 82 -8.50 7.81 1.90
C LEU A 82 -8.42 8.99 2.87
N TYR A 83 -7.98 10.17 2.40
CA TYR A 83 -7.96 11.39 3.18
C TYR A 83 -9.12 12.29 2.79
N HIS A 84 -10.30 11.87 3.19
CA HIS A 84 -11.52 12.66 3.02
C HIS A 84 -12.06 13.09 4.37
N VAL A 85 -12.83 14.18 4.35
CA VAL A 85 -13.63 14.66 5.47
C VAL A 85 -15.05 14.82 4.94
N LEU A 86 -16.03 14.38 5.69
CA LEU A 86 -17.42 14.57 5.31
C LEU A 86 -17.92 15.94 5.77
N LYS A 87 -18.49 16.72 4.82
CA LYS A 87 -19.23 17.94 5.12
C LYS A 87 -20.69 17.69 4.72
N GLY A 88 -21.49 17.22 5.69
CA GLY A 88 -22.78 16.63 5.41
C GLY A 88 -22.59 15.36 4.59
N ASN A 89 -23.15 15.31 3.38
CA ASN A 89 -22.97 14.18 2.46
C ASN A 89 -21.93 14.46 1.38
N LYS A 90 -21.19 15.54 1.49
CA LYS A 90 -20.18 15.93 0.51
C LYS A 90 -18.80 15.55 0.98
N LEU A 91 -17.98 15.00 0.07
CA LEU A 91 -16.58 14.67 0.35
C LEU A 91 -15.71 15.90 0.16
N ASP A 92 -14.81 16.13 1.11
CA ASP A 92 -13.80 17.18 1.05
C ASP A 92 -12.43 16.54 1.18
N PHE A 93 -11.50 16.90 0.33
CA PHE A 93 -10.17 16.28 0.25
C PHE A 93 -9.04 17.25 0.63
N HIS A 94 -9.34 18.28 1.41
CA HIS A 94 -8.34 19.30 1.77
C HIS A 94 -7.14 18.73 2.56
N ARG A 95 -7.30 17.58 3.20
CA ARG A 95 -6.22 16.94 3.95
C ARG A 95 -5.32 16.06 3.10
N ALA A 96 -5.74 15.73 1.87
CA ALA A 96 -4.92 14.95 0.96
C ALA A 96 -3.78 15.79 0.40
N MET A 97 -2.61 15.17 0.22
CA MET A 97 -1.49 15.83 -0.42
C MET A 97 -1.84 16.12 -1.88
N PRO A 98 -1.58 17.34 -2.39
CA PRO A 98 -1.85 17.67 -3.80
C PRO A 98 -1.07 16.75 -4.75
N ALA A 99 -1.66 16.45 -5.92
CA ALA A 99 -1.12 15.49 -6.87
C ALA A 99 0.33 15.75 -7.27
N GLN A 100 0.70 17.03 -7.49
CA GLN A 100 2.06 17.39 -7.89
C GLN A 100 3.11 17.00 -6.84
N GLU A 101 2.73 17.04 -5.57
CA GLU A 101 3.61 16.70 -4.45
C GLU A 101 3.50 15.25 -4.06
N SER A 102 2.31 14.66 -4.18
CA SER A 102 2.06 13.28 -3.76
C SER A 102 2.70 12.26 -4.69
N GLU A 103 2.80 12.56 -5.98
CA GLU A 103 3.39 11.62 -6.94
C GLU A 103 4.85 11.31 -6.61
N PRO A 104 5.77 12.30 -6.46
CA PRO A 104 7.13 12.00 -6.06
C PRO A 104 7.21 11.42 -4.64
N PHE A 105 6.33 11.82 -3.75
CA PHE A 105 6.27 11.26 -2.39
C PHE A 105 5.91 9.78 -2.43
N TYR A 106 4.93 9.40 -3.25
CA TYR A 106 4.54 8.02 -3.44
C TYR A 106 5.66 7.19 -4.05
N MET A 107 6.37 7.73 -5.03
CA MET A 107 7.52 7.04 -5.64
C MET A 107 8.64 6.79 -4.62
N ASN A 108 8.87 7.74 -3.71
CA ASN A 108 9.81 7.56 -2.60
C ASN A 108 9.35 6.48 -1.64
N PHE A 109 8.04 6.40 -1.36
CA PHE A 109 7.46 5.33 -0.55
C PHE A 109 7.71 3.96 -1.19
N LEU A 110 7.46 3.83 -2.49
CA LEU A 110 7.68 2.57 -3.21
C LEU A 110 9.16 2.17 -3.18
N ALA A 111 10.07 3.15 -3.36
CA ALA A 111 11.51 2.90 -3.30
C ALA A 111 11.93 2.41 -1.91
N GLU A 112 11.39 3.01 -0.85
CA GLU A 112 11.67 2.60 0.53
C GLU A 112 11.16 1.19 0.80
N LEU A 113 9.94 0.89 0.35
CA LEU A 113 9.36 -0.44 0.51
C LEU A 113 10.19 -1.50 -0.21
N ARG A 114 10.63 -1.21 -1.43
CA ARG A 114 11.48 -2.12 -2.20
C ARG A 114 12.84 -2.33 -1.54
N ARG A 115 13.42 -1.29 -0.99
CA ARG A 115 14.70 -1.38 -0.31
C ARG A 115 14.63 -2.23 0.96
N GLU A 116 13.53 -2.11 1.70
CA GLU A 116 13.35 -2.84 2.96
C GLU A 116 12.82 -4.27 2.76
N TYR A 117 12.43 -4.61 1.55
CA TYR A 117 11.88 -5.92 1.22
C TYR A 117 12.61 -6.49 0.01
N VAL A 118 11.92 -7.34 -0.75
CA VAL A 118 12.44 -7.91 -2.00
C VAL A 118 11.85 -7.08 -3.16
N PRO A 119 12.67 -6.33 -3.91
CA PRO A 119 12.14 -5.42 -4.92
C PRO A 119 11.21 -6.09 -5.95
N GLU A 120 11.54 -7.32 -6.38
CA GLU A 120 10.77 -8.04 -7.39
C GLU A 120 9.39 -8.45 -6.89
N LEU A 121 9.16 -8.45 -5.58
CA LEU A 121 7.88 -8.83 -4.99
C LEU A 121 6.97 -7.62 -4.76
N VAL A 122 7.45 -6.41 -5.03
CA VAL A 122 6.66 -5.17 -4.86
C VAL A 122 6.22 -4.68 -6.23
N LYS A 123 4.92 -4.68 -6.45
CA LYS A 123 4.27 -4.19 -7.67
C LYS A 123 3.45 -2.95 -7.33
N ASP A 124 3.16 -2.12 -8.32
CA ASP A 124 2.39 -0.90 -8.12
C ASP A 124 1.49 -0.59 -9.31
N ASP A 125 0.70 0.49 -9.17
CA ASP A 125 -0.24 0.95 -10.18
C ASP A 125 0.38 1.94 -11.19
N ALA A 126 1.63 2.29 -11.02
CA ALA A 126 2.37 3.09 -12.00
C ALA A 126 3.01 2.15 -13.02
N ASP A 127 2.91 2.48 -14.27
CA ASP A 127 3.51 1.72 -15.36
C ASP A 127 4.75 2.40 -15.93
#